data_d551f88a422b15188d0aa066537642f2
#
_entry.id   d551f88a422b15188d0aa066537642f2
#
_cell.length_a   1.000
_cell.length_b   1.000
_cell.length_c   1.000
_cell.angle_alpha   90.00
_cell.angle_beta   90.00
_cell.angle_gamma   90.00
#
_symmetry.space_group_name_H-M   'P 1'
#
loop_
_entity.id
_entity.type
_entity.pdbx_description
1 polymer ?
#
loop_
_entity_poly.entity_id
_entity_poly.type
_entity_poly.pdbx_seq_one_letter_code
_entity_poly.pdbx_strand_id
1 'polypeptide(L)'
;MRFRFEALLQIHKNKENLLQKELGVILTHKQTQQNRQDFLKNTRAKKINQVNQRMTQDTTIDTHFLYDMFFKGNYLQNNHQKKIISEINTRAEAKREELVEASRKRRTMEILKERDLKQYKIKLAKME
;
A
#
# COMPACT_ATOMS: atom_id res chain seq x y z
N MET A 1 28.70 -27.51 -12.31
CA MET A 1 29.08 -26.63 -11.17
C MET A 1 27.86 -26.23 -10.36
N ARG A 2 28.00 -26.25 -9.05
CA ARG A 2 26.95 -25.81 -8.15
C ARG A 2 27.37 -24.46 -7.53
N PHE A 3 26.49 -23.46 -7.60
CA PHE A 3 26.76 -22.14 -7.02
C PHE A 3 26.81 -22.25 -5.49
N ARG A 4 27.91 -21.72 -4.90
CA ARG A 4 28.23 -21.85 -3.47
C ARG A 4 27.13 -21.25 -2.58
N PHE A 5 26.50 -20.17 -3.02
CA PHE A 5 25.50 -19.42 -2.24
C PHE A 5 24.08 -19.61 -2.78
N GLU A 6 23.82 -20.71 -3.47
CA GLU A 6 22.49 -20.96 -4.07
C GLU A 6 21.36 -20.95 -3.03
N ALA A 7 21.62 -21.53 -1.86
CA ALA A 7 20.66 -21.53 -0.76
C ALA A 7 20.37 -20.11 -0.27
N LEU A 8 21.40 -19.26 -0.17
CA LEU A 8 21.23 -17.86 0.23
C LEU A 8 20.45 -17.06 -0.82
N LEU A 9 20.75 -17.29 -2.10
CA LEU A 9 20.01 -16.64 -3.19
C LEU A 9 18.52 -17.00 -3.12
N GLN A 10 18.22 -18.27 -2.89
CA GLN A 10 16.83 -18.73 -2.76
C GLN A 10 16.14 -18.12 -1.57
N ILE A 11 16.82 -17.99 -0.44
CA ILE A 11 16.31 -17.35 0.76
C ILE A 11 15.97 -15.88 0.47
N HIS A 12 16.86 -15.15 -0.21
CA HIS A 12 16.61 -13.75 -0.55
C HIS A 12 15.48 -13.59 -1.55
N LYS A 13 15.34 -14.48 -2.52
CA LYS A 13 14.20 -14.49 -3.45
C LYS A 13 12.88 -14.73 -2.73
N ASN A 14 12.87 -15.71 -1.83
CA ASN A 14 11.67 -16.04 -1.04
C ASN A 14 11.25 -14.86 -0.17
N LYS A 15 12.21 -14.18 0.46
CA LYS A 15 11.94 -13.01 1.29
C LYS A 15 11.37 -11.86 0.47
N GLU A 16 11.97 -11.58 -0.70
CA GLU A 16 11.46 -10.57 -1.63
C GLU A 16 10.01 -10.87 -2.04
N ASN A 17 9.73 -12.12 -2.41
CA ASN A 17 8.38 -12.54 -2.80
C ASN A 17 7.38 -12.37 -1.65
N LEU A 18 7.78 -12.72 -0.43
CA LEU A 18 6.93 -12.53 0.75
C LEU A 18 6.61 -11.06 0.99
N LEU A 19 7.63 -10.21 0.90
CA LEU A 19 7.45 -8.75 1.08
C LEU A 19 6.58 -8.15 -0.01
N GLN A 20 6.68 -8.61 -1.26
CA GLN A 20 5.80 -8.20 -2.35
C GLN A 20 4.33 -8.54 -2.06
N LYS A 21 4.08 -9.74 -1.54
CA LYS A 21 2.73 -10.17 -1.15
C LYS A 21 2.20 -9.33 0.00
N GLU A 22 3.02 -9.08 1.01
CA GLU A 22 2.62 -8.27 2.17
C GLU A 22 2.31 -6.83 1.74
N LEU A 23 3.13 -6.24 0.88
CA LEU A 23 2.87 -4.92 0.32
C LEU A 23 1.57 -4.90 -0.48
N GLY A 24 1.31 -5.94 -1.28
CA GLY A 24 0.07 -6.08 -2.04
C GLY A 24 -1.16 -6.07 -1.14
N VAL A 25 -1.12 -6.78 -0.02
CA VAL A 25 -2.21 -6.79 0.97
C VAL A 25 -2.42 -5.40 1.57
N ILE A 26 -1.34 -4.70 1.92
CA ILE A 26 -1.42 -3.34 2.47
C ILE A 26 -2.03 -2.38 1.44
N LEU A 27 -1.63 -2.46 0.17
CA LEU A 27 -2.16 -1.60 -0.89
C LEU A 27 -3.63 -1.89 -1.20
N THR A 28 -4.05 -3.15 -1.13
CA THR A 28 -5.47 -3.53 -1.26
C THR A 28 -6.29 -2.94 -0.12
N HIS A 29 -5.79 -3.02 1.11
CA HIS A 29 -6.43 -2.41 2.28
C HIS A 29 -6.54 -0.89 2.11
N LYS A 30 -5.47 -0.25 1.63
CA LYS A 30 -5.47 1.19 1.32
C LYS A 30 -6.58 1.55 0.34
N GLN A 31 -6.71 0.77 -0.75
CA GLN A 31 -7.75 1.02 -1.76
C GLN A 31 -9.14 0.91 -1.16
N THR A 32 -9.39 -0.10 -0.33
CA THR A 32 -10.67 -0.26 0.37
C THR A 32 -10.98 0.97 1.24
N GLN A 33 -9.99 1.46 1.97
CA GLN A 33 -10.17 2.64 2.83
C GLN A 33 -10.37 3.92 2.02
N GLN A 34 -9.69 4.07 0.89
CA GLN A 34 -9.91 5.20 -0.02
C GLN A 34 -11.30 5.18 -0.63
N ASN A 35 -11.81 4.01 -1.01
CA ASN A 35 -13.17 3.86 -1.51
C ASN A 35 -14.20 4.28 -0.45
N ARG A 36 -13.96 3.91 0.80
CA ARG A 36 -14.81 4.34 1.92
C ARG A 36 -14.76 5.86 2.11
N GLN A 37 -13.59 6.46 2.01
CA GLN A 37 -13.44 7.92 2.09
C GLN A 37 -14.21 8.62 0.98
N ASP A 38 -14.12 8.11 -0.26
CA ASP A 38 -14.86 8.65 -1.40
C ASP A 38 -16.37 8.54 -1.20
N PHE A 39 -16.84 7.42 -0.65
CA PHE A 39 -18.23 7.24 -0.29
C PHE A 39 -18.69 8.30 0.72
N LEU A 40 -17.89 8.56 1.76
CA LEU A 40 -18.22 9.58 2.77
C LEU A 40 -18.27 10.97 2.16
N LYS A 41 -17.35 11.31 1.27
CA LYS A 41 -17.33 12.59 0.55
C LYS A 41 -18.53 12.75 -0.37
N ASN A 42 -18.88 11.71 -1.11
CA ASN A 42 -20.03 11.71 -2.01
C ASN A 42 -21.35 11.84 -1.24
N THR A 43 -21.46 11.15 -0.11
CA THR A 43 -22.62 11.24 0.77
C THR A 43 -22.76 12.67 1.31
N ARG A 44 -21.65 13.29 1.70
CA ARG A 44 -21.64 14.68 2.17
C ARG A 44 -22.10 15.63 1.06
N ALA A 45 -21.57 15.47 -0.15
CA ALA A 45 -21.93 16.31 -1.29
C ALA A 45 -23.43 16.22 -1.63
N LYS A 46 -23.97 15.00 -1.62
CA LYS A 46 -25.42 14.79 -1.81
C LYS A 46 -26.23 15.47 -0.73
N LYS A 47 -25.77 15.41 0.52
CA LYS A 47 -26.47 16.02 1.65
C LYS A 47 -26.42 17.54 1.58
N ILE A 48 -25.29 18.11 1.16
CA ILE A 48 -25.15 19.56 0.93
C ILE A 48 -26.17 20.02 -0.12
N ASN A 49 -26.29 19.32 -1.24
CA ASN A 49 -27.28 19.65 -2.27
C ASN A 49 -28.70 19.57 -1.73
N GLN A 50 -29.00 18.54 -0.94
CA GLN A 50 -30.31 18.37 -0.32
C GLN A 50 -30.64 19.51 0.64
N VAL A 51 -29.66 19.93 1.45
CA VAL A 51 -29.81 21.06 2.37
C VAL A 51 -30.08 22.34 1.60
N ASN A 52 -29.30 22.60 0.54
CA ASN A 52 -29.47 23.80 -0.29
C ASN A 52 -30.86 23.86 -0.94
N GLN A 53 -31.36 22.73 -1.41
CA GLN A 53 -32.71 22.64 -1.99
C GLN A 53 -33.79 22.90 -0.92
N ARG A 54 -33.64 22.35 0.27
CA ARG A 54 -34.61 22.52 1.37
C ARG A 54 -34.53 23.88 2.03
N MET A 55 -33.39 24.55 2.00
CA MET A 55 -33.24 25.91 2.50
C MET A 55 -34.07 26.93 1.73
N THR A 56 -34.47 26.60 0.49
CA THR A 56 -35.41 27.44 -0.28
C THR A 56 -36.87 27.18 0.06
N GLN A 57 -37.14 26.20 0.94
CA GLN A 57 -38.47 25.84 1.44
C GLN A 57 -38.53 26.11 2.96
N ASP A 58 -39.74 26.21 3.52
CA ASP A 58 -39.91 26.32 4.97
C ASP A 58 -39.44 25.04 5.65
N THR A 59 -38.34 25.14 6.44
CA THR A 59 -37.79 24.03 7.22
C THR A 59 -37.92 24.31 8.70
N THR A 60 -38.11 23.23 9.48
CA THR A 60 -38.22 23.33 10.93
C THR A 60 -36.84 23.38 11.59
N ILE A 61 -36.79 23.87 12.84
CA ILE A 61 -35.57 23.86 13.66
C ILE A 61 -35.07 22.41 13.82
N ASP A 62 -35.95 21.43 13.97
CA ASP A 62 -35.60 20.00 14.09
C ASP A 62 -34.88 19.51 12.87
N THR A 63 -35.27 19.91 11.66
CA THR A 63 -34.61 19.56 10.42
C THR A 63 -33.19 20.13 10.37
N HIS A 64 -33.02 21.40 10.77
CA HIS A 64 -31.69 22.02 10.86
C HIS A 64 -30.78 21.28 11.84
N PHE A 65 -31.32 20.89 12.99
CA PHE A 65 -30.60 20.14 14.01
C PHE A 65 -30.12 18.79 13.46
N LEU A 66 -30.96 18.05 12.73
CA LEU A 66 -30.61 16.78 12.14
C LEU A 66 -29.50 16.92 11.10
N TYR A 67 -29.55 17.94 10.25
CA TYR A 67 -28.49 18.22 9.29
C TYR A 67 -27.17 18.57 9.98
N ASP A 68 -27.23 19.39 11.02
CA ASP A 68 -26.04 19.75 11.80
C ASP A 68 -25.39 18.54 12.44
N MET A 69 -26.18 17.64 13.04
CA MET A 69 -25.69 16.37 13.57
C MET A 69 -25.05 15.49 12.50
N PHE A 70 -25.68 15.41 11.32
CA PHE A 70 -25.14 14.64 10.20
C PHE A 70 -23.76 15.15 9.78
N PHE A 71 -23.62 16.48 9.59
CA PHE A 71 -22.35 17.07 9.15
C PHE A 71 -21.26 16.92 10.20
N LYS A 72 -21.57 17.05 11.48
CA LYS A 72 -20.61 16.80 12.56
C LYS A 72 -20.14 15.36 12.58
N GLY A 73 -21.08 14.41 12.46
CA GLY A 73 -20.75 12.98 12.39
C GLY A 73 -19.91 12.65 11.16
N ASN A 74 -20.28 13.18 10.00
CA ASN A 74 -19.54 13.00 8.76
C ASN A 74 -18.13 13.57 8.85
N TYR A 75 -17.97 14.75 9.47
CA TYR A 75 -16.67 15.37 9.70
C TYR A 75 -15.77 14.48 10.55
N LEU A 76 -16.30 13.96 11.66
CA LEU A 76 -15.55 13.05 12.55
C LEU A 76 -15.15 11.76 11.85
N GLN A 77 -16.07 11.15 11.10
CA GLN A 77 -15.81 9.94 10.34
C GLN A 77 -14.75 10.18 9.27
N ASN A 78 -14.83 11.31 8.57
CA ASN A 78 -13.87 11.66 7.52
C ASN A 78 -12.47 11.89 8.10
N ASN A 79 -12.36 12.54 9.25
CA ASN A 79 -11.07 12.74 9.94
C ASN A 79 -10.49 11.41 10.43
N HIS A 80 -11.33 10.54 10.98
CA HIS A 80 -10.93 9.20 11.39
C HIS A 80 -10.41 8.40 10.19
N GLN A 81 -11.10 8.48 9.04
CA GLN A 81 -10.71 7.80 7.82
C GLN A 81 -9.38 8.31 7.28
N LYS A 82 -9.14 9.62 7.32
CA LYS A 82 -7.85 10.21 6.94
C LYS A 82 -6.70 9.68 7.80
N LYS A 83 -6.93 9.51 9.09
CA LYS A 83 -5.96 8.94 10.03
C LYS A 83 -5.61 7.51 9.67
N ILE A 84 -6.63 6.68 9.38
CA ILE A 84 -6.45 5.29 8.97
C ILE A 84 -5.60 5.22 7.70
N ILE A 85 -5.92 6.03 6.69
CA ILE A 85 -5.19 6.05 5.42
C ILE A 85 -3.74 6.51 5.64
N SER A 86 -3.50 7.50 6.49
CA SER A 86 -2.15 7.95 6.84
C SER A 86 -1.32 6.84 7.48
N GLU A 87 -1.90 6.08 8.40
CA GLU A 87 -1.24 4.93 9.03
C GLU A 87 -0.92 3.83 8.03
N ILE A 88 -1.84 3.56 7.11
CA ILE A 88 -1.63 2.57 6.05
C ILE A 88 -0.49 3.02 5.13
N ASN A 89 -0.45 4.30 4.76
CA ASN A 89 0.63 4.86 3.94
C ASN A 89 2.00 4.70 4.62
N THR A 90 2.08 4.92 5.92
CA THR A 90 3.30 4.72 6.71
C THR A 90 3.75 3.26 6.67
N ARG A 91 2.83 2.33 6.83
CA ARG A 91 3.12 0.89 6.73
C ARG A 91 3.56 0.49 5.33
N ALA A 92 2.91 1.02 4.30
CA ALA A 92 3.26 0.75 2.91
C ALA A 92 4.67 1.24 2.60
N GLU A 93 5.04 2.43 3.07
CA GLU A 93 6.36 2.99 2.86
C GLU A 93 7.44 2.17 3.56
N ALA A 94 7.21 1.78 4.82
CA ALA A 94 8.12 0.89 5.56
C ALA A 94 8.31 -0.44 4.82
N LYS A 95 7.23 -1.01 4.30
CA LYS A 95 7.28 -2.28 3.56
C LYS A 95 8.02 -2.14 2.23
N ARG A 96 7.87 -1.00 1.54
CA ARG A 96 8.63 -0.70 0.31
C ARG A 96 10.11 -0.61 0.58
N GLU A 97 10.53 0.01 1.68
CA GLU A 97 11.94 0.09 2.07
C GLU A 97 12.52 -1.30 2.33
N GLU A 98 11.79 -2.15 3.06
CA GLU A 98 12.18 -3.54 3.28
C GLU A 98 12.32 -4.30 1.96
N LEU A 99 11.38 -4.10 1.04
CA LEU A 99 11.38 -4.73 -0.28
C LEU A 99 12.60 -4.30 -1.11
N VAL A 100 12.93 -3.00 -1.12
CA VAL A 100 14.11 -2.47 -1.81
C VAL A 100 15.36 -3.14 -1.27
N GLU A 101 15.49 -3.27 0.06
CA GLU A 101 16.65 -3.91 0.69
C GLU A 101 16.73 -5.39 0.32
N ALA A 102 15.61 -6.11 0.35
CA ALA A 102 15.54 -7.52 -0.05
C ALA A 102 15.93 -7.69 -1.54
N SER A 103 15.47 -6.79 -2.40
CA SER A 103 15.80 -6.80 -3.82
C SER A 103 17.31 -6.57 -4.05
N ARG A 104 17.92 -5.67 -3.28
CA ARG A 104 19.37 -5.43 -3.34
C ARG A 104 20.15 -6.68 -2.96
N LYS A 105 19.76 -7.34 -1.88
CA LYS A 105 20.40 -8.57 -1.42
C LYS A 105 20.29 -9.68 -2.46
N ARG A 106 19.09 -9.86 -3.02
CA ARG A 106 18.89 -10.82 -4.11
C ARG A 106 19.79 -10.49 -5.30
N ARG A 107 19.82 -9.24 -5.73
CA ARG A 107 20.63 -8.81 -6.89
C ARG A 107 22.12 -9.03 -6.64
N THR A 108 22.59 -8.74 -5.43
CA THR A 108 23.98 -9.00 -5.04
C THR A 108 24.32 -10.48 -5.19
N MET A 109 23.45 -11.38 -4.74
CA MET A 109 23.66 -12.82 -4.85
C MET A 109 23.62 -13.29 -6.32
N GLU A 110 22.76 -12.68 -7.14
CA GLU A 110 22.71 -12.99 -8.58
C GLU A 110 24.00 -12.58 -9.29
N ILE A 111 24.55 -11.42 -8.95
CA ILE A 111 25.83 -10.94 -9.50
C ILE A 111 26.96 -11.89 -9.12
N LEU A 112 27.01 -12.33 -7.86
CA LEU A 112 28.00 -13.30 -7.40
C LEU A 112 27.87 -14.64 -8.14
N LYS A 113 26.65 -15.09 -8.39
CA LYS A 113 26.37 -16.31 -9.15
C LYS A 113 26.89 -16.17 -10.58
N GLU A 114 26.61 -15.06 -11.24
CA GLU A 114 27.08 -14.79 -12.60
C GLU A 114 28.62 -14.79 -12.65
N ARG A 115 29.27 -14.19 -11.67
CA ARG A 115 30.72 -14.15 -11.55
C ARG A 115 31.31 -15.55 -11.38
N ASP A 116 30.75 -16.35 -10.48
CA ASP A 116 31.21 -17.71 -10.23
C ASP A 116 31.06 -18.58 -11.48
N LEU A 117 29.95 -18.47 -12.17
CA LEU A 117 29.69 -19.19 -13.41
C LEU A 117 30.70 -18.80 -14.49
N LYS A 118 30.99 -17.53 -14.63
CA LYS A 118 31.96 -17.01 -15.59
C LYS A 118 33.37 -17.54 -15.31
N GLN A 119 33.79 -17.53 -14.04
CA GLN A 119 35.08 -18.07 -13.62
C GLN A 119 35.19 -19.58 -13.89
N TYR A 120 34.11 -20.31 -13.64
CA TYR A 120 34.05 -21.73 -13.90
C TYR A 120 34.24 -22.05 -15.41
N LYS A 121 33.58 -21.28 -16.27
CA LYS A 121 33.72 -21.41 -17.72
C LYS A 121 35.14 -21.14 -18.20
N ILE A 122 35.78 -20.14 -17.62
CA ILE A 122 37.18 -19.80 -17.92
C ILE A 122 38.11 -20.97 -17.51
N LYS A 123 37.90 -21.54 -16.32
CA LYS A 123 38.68 -22.71 -15.86
C LYS A 123 38.52 -23.89 -16.77
N LEU A 124 37.30 -24.19 -17.22
CA LEU A 124 37.06 -25.28 -18.17
C LEU A 124 37.78 -25.08 -19.49
N ALA A 125 37.75 -23.85 -20.01
CA ALA A 125 38.44 -23.52 -21.25
C ALA A 125 39.96 -23.69 -21.12
N LYS A 126 40.55 -23.40 -19.96
CA LYS A 126 41.99 -23.59 -19.70
C LYS A 126 42.39 -25.05 -19.54
N MET A 127 41.47 -25.92 -19.13
CA MET A 127 41.73 -27.35 -18.95
C MET A 127 41.68 -28.12 -20.25
N GLU A 128 41.05 -27.60 -21.28
CA GLU A 128 41.03 -28.15 -22.61
C GLU A 128 42.27 -27.71 -23.40
#